data_a8c8acd2ed7d4df499974aedd1c3fbfa
#
_entry.id   a8c8acd2ed7d4df499974aedd1c3fbfa
#
_cell.length_a   1.000
_cell.length_b   1.000
_cell.length_c   1.000
_cell.angle_alpha   90.00
_cell.angle_beta   90.00
_cell.angle_gamma   90.00
#
_symmetry.space_group_name_H-M   'P 1'
#
loop_
_entity.id
_entity.type
_entity.pdbx_description
1 polymer ?
#
loop_
_entity_poly.entity_id
_entity_poly.type
_entity_poly.pdbx_seq_one_letter_code
_entity_poly.pdbx_strand_id
1 'polypeptide(L)'
;MQIIHRQTLNFILCLSIFLLIFSFSGFSQEVVDKTIATVSDGSSKPELITYSDLLWQLALEPETPLNPPTSEDLNRTLQTLINLRLFALEAQRLPSAEPNKDEIEKEILRIVANFSSKDEFERRLRSVGFDSTQDPNFQRMMKQRVAIEKYIEFRFRSFVIIAPDEEKKYYRDVFTPDFRRKNPGLLLQPFEEVQKEINDILTERKIEEDNERFLDDAKRRAGIVVFFEG
;
A
#
# COMPACT_ATOMS: atom_id res chain seq x y z
N MET A 1 -8.90 5.55 -76.73
CA MET A 1 -7.70 5.13 -76.00
C MET A 1 -7.46 5.95 -74.70
N GLN A 2 -7.86 7.21 -74.62
CA GLN A 2 -7.72 8.07 -73.45
C GLN A 2 -8.63 7.73 -72.24
N ILE A 3 -9.81 7.16 -72.47
CA ILE A 3 -10.78 6.89 -71.38
C ILE A 3 -10.34 5.69 -70.51
N ILE A 4 -9.73 4.68 -71.14
CA ILE A 4 -9.25 3.48 -70.44
C ILE A 4 -8.10 3.82 -69.51
N HIS A 5 -7.20 4.73 -69.93
CA HIS A 5 -6.05 5.14 -69.12
C HIS A 5 -6.45 5.95 -67.90
N ARG A 6 -7.52 6.70 -67.95
CA ARG A 6 -8.02 7.50 -66.86
C ARG A 6 -8.72 6.63 -65.80
N GLN A 7 -9.40 5.55 -66.20
CA GLN A 7 -10.04 4.60 -65.26
C GLN A 7 -9.00 3.75 -64.53
N THR A 8 -7.95 3.29 -65.23
CA THR A 8 -6.86 2.54 -64.58
C THR A 8 -6.06 3.38 -63.58
N LEU A 9 -5.82 4.66 -63.89
CA LEU A 9 -5.14 5.60 -62.99
C LEU A 9 -5.95 5.85 -61.72
N ASN A 10 -7.27 6.03 -61.82
CA ASN A 10 -8.15 6.21 -60.68
C ASN A 10 -8.25 4.93 -59.81
N PHE A 11 -8.24 3.75 -60.42
CA PHE A 11 -8.25 2.48 -59.70
C PHE A 11 -6.97 2.25 -58.91
N ILE A 12 -5.81 2.57 -59.48
CA ILE A 12 -4.50 2.50 -58.83
C ILE A 12 -4.40 3.51 -57.69
N LEU A 13 -4.93 4.71 -57.85
CA LEU A 13 -5.00 5.74 -56.81
C LEU A 13 -5.88 5.32 -55.66
N CYS A 14 -7.08 4.76 -55.90
CA CYS A 14 -7.95 4.24 -54.87
C CYS A 14 -7.30 3.05 -54.12
N LEU A 15 -6.63 2.15 -54.85
CA LEU A 15 -5.96 1.00 -54.23
C LEU A 15 -4.79 1.43 -53.36
N SER A 16 -4.02 2.45 -53.76
CA SER A 16 -2.92 2.98 -52.94
C SER A 16 -3.40 3.72 -51.67
N ILE A 17 -4.53 4.44 -51.77
CA ILE A 17 -5.15 5.09 -50.59
C ILE A 17 -5.70 4.02 -49.63
N PHE A 18 -6.30 2.95 -50.16
CA PHE A 18 -6.79 1.83 -49.31
C PHE A 18 -5.68 1.09 -48.60
N LEU A 19 -4.54 0.89 -49.24
CA LEU A 19 -3.32 0.31 -48.62
C LEU A 19 -2.73 1.22 -47.52
N LEU A 20 -2.76 2.54 -47.68
CA LEU A 20 -2.29 3.50 -46.68
C LEU A 20 -3.14 3.54 -45.42
N ILE A 21 -4.46 3.31 -45.55
CA ILE A 21 -5.40 3.28 -44.40
C ILE A 21 -5.19 2.02 -43.55
N PHE A 22 -4.78 0.90 -44.14
CA PHE A 22 -4.50 -0.35 -43.42
C PHE A 22 -3.18 -0.36 -42.64
N SER A 23 -2.28 0.57 -42.91
CA SER A 23 -0.97 0.63 -42.26
C SER A 23 -0.99 1.28 -40.87
N PHE A 24 -2.12 1.81 -40.41
CA PHE A 24 -2.30 2.42 -39.08
C PHE A 24 -3.00 1.51 -38.06
N SER A 25 -2.90 0.19 -38.22
CA SER A 25 -3.17 -0.70 -37.09
C SER A 25 -2.00 -0.58 -36.14
N GLY A 26 -1.95 0.51 -35.38
CA GLY A 26 -1.06 0.64 -34.25
C GLY A 26 -1.35 -0.51 -33.31
N PHE A 27 -0.45 -1.46 -33.22
CA PHE A 27 -0.43 -2.40 -32.09
C PHE A 27 -0.30 -1.52 -30.84
N SER A 28 -1.45 -1.32 -30.15
CA SER A 28 -1.44 -0.86 -28.79
C SER A 28 -0.64 -1.92 -28.02
N GLN A 29 0.60 -1.61 -27.71
CA GLN A 29 1.43 -2.45 -26.89
C GLN A 29 0.76 -2.38 -25.50
N GLU A 30 -0.01 -3.43 -25.16
CA GLU A 30 -0.55 -3.59 -23.81
C GLU A 30 0.67 -3.72 -22.91
N VAL A 31 0.91 -2.70 -22.10
CA VAL A 31 1.99 -2.72 -21.12
C VAL A 31 1.57 -3.75 -20.07
N VAL A 32 2.06 -4.98 -20.23
CA VAL A 32 1.86 -6.03 -19.24
C VAL A 32 2.71 -5.68 -18.03
N ASP A 33 2.05 -5.40 -16.91
CA ASP A 33 2.72 -5.08 -15.66
C ASP A 33 3.58 -6.26 -15.18
N LYS A 34 4.82 -5.99 -14.80
CA LYS A 34 5.78 -7.03 -14.40
C LYS A 34 5.41 -7.61 -13.06
N THR A 35 5.14 -8.91 -12.98
CA THR A 35 4.99 -9.62 -11.70
C THR A 35 6.34 -9.66 -10.97
N ILE A 36 6.34 -9.17 -9.74
CA ILE A 36 7.52 -9.08 -8.86
C ILE A 36 7.53 -10.21 -7.84
N ALA A 37 6.35 -10.55 -7.30
CA ALA A 37 6.22 -11.66 -6.36
C ALA A 37 4.81 -12.26 -6.40
N THR A 38 4.68 -13.45 -5.81
CA THR A 38 3.38 -14.06 -5.50
C THR A 38 3.33 -14.45 -4.04
N VAL A 39 2.14 -14.33 -3.43
CA VAL A 39 1.87 -14.72 -2.05
C VAL A 39 0.64 -15.63 -2.04
N SER A 40 0.76 -16.82 -1.46
CA SER A 40 -0.34 -17.80 -1.37
C SER A 40 -0.40 -18.38 0.05
N ASP A 41 -1.61 -18.51 0.59
CA ASP A 41 -1.87 -19.24 1.84
C ASP A 41 -2.15 -20.74 1.62
N GLY A 42 -2.01 -21.22 0.38
CA GLY A 42 -2.27 -22.61 -0.01
C GLY A 42 -3.75 -22.96 -0.20
N SER A 43 -4.68 -22.07 0.12
CA SER A 43 -6.14 -22.32 0.05
C SER A 43 -6.83 -21.60 -1.12
N SER A 44 -6.21 -20.57 -1.66
CA SER A 44 -6.76 -19.68 -2.70
C SER A 44 -5.80 -19.50 -3.86
N LYS A 45 -6.28 -18.80 -4.90
CA LYS A 45 -5.41 -18.35 -5.99
C LYS A 45 -4.33 -17.42 -5.43
N PRO A 46 -3.05 -17.60 -5.84
CA PRO A 46 -1.98 -16.73 -5.39
C PRO A 46 -2.27 -15.24 -5.67
N GLU A 47 -2.07 -14.40 -4.68
CA GLU A 47 -2.08 -12.94 -4.82
C GLU A 47 -0.80 -12.49 -5.50
N LEU A 48 -0.93 -11.64 -6.53
CA LEU A 48 0.20 -11.09 -7.25
C LEU A 48 0.65 -9.77 -6.61
N ILE A 49 1.95 -9.54 -6.65
CA ILE A 49 2.56 -8.23 -6.41
C ILE A 49 3.26 -7.84 -7.70
N THR A 50 2.86 -6.72 -8.28
CA THR A 50 3.40 -6.21 -9.53
C THR A 50 4.35 -5.04 -9.31
N TYR A 51 5.06 -4.61 -10.37
CA TYR A 51 5.90 -3.43 -10.28
C TYR A 51 5.08 -2.15 -10.05
N SER A 52 3.89 -2.07 -10.66
CA SER A 52 2.96 -0.97 -10.38
C SER A 52 2.53 -0.93 -8.91
N ASP A 53 2.28 -2.07 -8.27
CA ASP A 53 1.96 -2.10 -6.83
C ASP A 53 3.09 -1.49 -5.99
N LEU A 54 4.38 -1.74 -6.35
CA LEU A 54 5.52 -1.11 -5.67
C LEU A 54 5.48 0.41 -5.82
N LEU A 55 5.32 0.90 -7.05
CA LEU A 55 5.25 2.34 -7.32
C LEU A 55 4.06 3.01 -6.63
N TRP A 56 2.91 2.35 -6.62
CA TRP A 56 1.70 2.84 -5.96
C TRP A 56 1.89 2.96 -4.44
N GLN A 57 2.53 1.97 -3.82
CA GLN A 57 2.84 2.03 -2.39
C GLN A 57 3.84 3.14 -2.08
N LEU A 58 4.91 3.27 -2.89
CA LEU A 58 5.90 4.35 -2.75
C LEU A 58 5.29 5.75 -2.95
N ALA A 59 4.26 5.87 -3.78
CA ALA A 59 3.58 7.15 -3.99
C ALA A 59 2.87 7.66 -2.72
N LEU A 60 2.55 6.78 -1.78
CA LEU A 60 1.95 7.13 -0.49
C LEU A 60 2.98 7.60 0.55
N GLU A 61 4.27 7.48 0.27
CA GLU A 61 5.36 7.86 1.16
C GLU A 61 5.90 9.23 0.74
N PRO A 62 5.76 10.30 1.58
CA PRO A 62 6.35 11.60 1.29
C PRO A 62 7.86 11.48 1.06
N GLU A 63 8.40 12.34 0.20
CA GLU A 63 9.86 12.49 -0.03
C GLU A 63 10.56 11.27 -0.67
N THR A 64 9.92 10.11 -0.78
CA THR A 64 10.52 8.94 -1.44
C THR A 64 10.61 9.16 -2.95
N PRO A 65 11.79 8.96 -3.59
CA PRO A 65 11.95 9.10 -5.03
C PRO A 65 11.08 8.10 -5.80
N LEU A 66 10.41 8.56 -6.88
CA LEU A 66 9.58 7.71 -7.74
C LEU A 66 10.17 7.53 -9.14
N ASN A 67 11.13 8.37 -9.55
CA ASN A 67 11.65 8.34 -10.91
C ASN A 67 13.16 8.65 -10.98
N PRO A 68 13.99 7.62 -10.97
CA PRO A 68 13.70 6.24 -10.61
C PRO A 68 13.67 6.06 -9.08
N PRO A 69 12.90 5.11 -8.55
CA PRO A 69 13.02 4.70 -7.17
C PRO A 69 14.35 3.96 -6.92
N THR A 70 14.86 3.99 -5.70
CA THR A 70 16.08 3.25 -5.36
C THR A 70 15.80 1.75 -5.20
N SER A 71 16.81 0.88 -5.41
CA SER A 71 16.68 -0.55 -5.15
C SER A 71 16.35 -0.84 -3.69
N GLU A 72 16.86 -0.05 -2.75
CA GLU A 72 16.55 -0.16 -1.32
C GLU A 72 15.06 0.12 -1.05
N ASP A 73 14.50 1.21 -1.62
CA ASP A 73 13.08 1.55 -1.50
C ASP A 73 12.19 0.47 -2.10
N LEU A 74 12.55 -0.06 -3.28
CA LEU A 74 11.80 -1.13 -3.91
C LEU A 74 11.80 -2.42 -3.07
N ASN A 75 12.95 -2.81 -2.50
CA ASN A 75 13.05 -4.00 -1.65
C ASN A 75 12.28 -3.83 -0.34
N ARG A 76 12.39 -2.68 0.33
CA ARG A 76 11.62 -2.34 1.53
C ARG A 76 10.12 -2.38 1.24
N THR A 77 9.70 -1.78 0.14
CA THR A 77 8.29 -1.76 -0.29
C THR A 77 7.77 -3.13 -0.64
N LEU A 78 8.59 -3.98 -1.27
CA LEU A 78 8.23 -5.38 -1.56
C LEU A 78 7.92 -6.14 -0.26
N GLN A 79 8.76 -6.00 0.77
CA GLN A 79 8.50 -6.63 2.07
C GLN A 79 7.21 -6.12 2.71
N THR A 80 6.97 -4.82 2.63
CA THR A 80 5.71 -4.20 3.10
C THR A 80 4.51 -4.79 2.36
N LEU A 81 4.55 -4.90 1.03
CA LEU A 81 3.45 -5.46 0.25
C LEU A 81 3.23 -6.95 0.52
N ILE A 82 4.28 -7.73 0.72
CA ILE A 82 4.16 -9.14 1.14
C ILE A 82 3.40 -9.21 2.47
N ASN A 83 3.77 -8.41 3.46
CA ASN A 83 3.07 -8.35 4.75
C ASN A 83 1.60 -7.94 4.59
N LEU A 84 1.32 -6.91 3.77
CA LEU A 84 -0.04 -6.46 3.48
C LEU A 84 -0.87 -7.54 2.77
N ARG A 85 -0.29 -8.33 1.85
CA ARG A 85 -1.00 -9.45 1.21
C ARG A 85 -1.34 -10.55 2.21
N LEU A 86 -0.44 -10.87 3.15
CA LEU A 86 -0.71 -11.85 4.21
C LEU A 86 -1.86 -11.40 5.12
N PHE A 87 -1.88 -10.13 5.54
CA PHE A 87 -3.00 -9.57 6.29
C PHE A 87 -4.31 -9.55 5.47
N ALA A 88 -4.23 -9.20 4.17
CA ALA A 88 -5.39 -9.14 3.30
C ALA A 88 -6.06 -10.52 3.13
N LEU A 89 -5.27 -11.59 3.00
CA LEU A 89 -5.78 -12.96 2.93
C LEU A 89 -6.56 -13.35 4.19
N GLU A 90 -6.11 -12.93 5.36
CA GLU A 90 -6.82 -13.16 6.61
C GLU A 90 -8.05 -12.24 6.77
N ALA A 91 -7.93 -10.96 6.41
CA ALA A 91 -9.04 -10.00 6.48
C ALA A 91 -10.23 -10.42 5.61
N GLN A 92 -9.98 -11.01 4.44
CA GLN A 92 -11.04 -11.52 3.55
C GLN A 92 -11.89 -12.62 4.18
N ARG A 93 -11.40 -13.30 5.22
CA ARG A 93 -12.14 -14.32 5.96
C ARG A 93 -13.14 -13.75 6.96
N LEU A 94 -13.08 -12.43 7.23
CA LEU A 94 -13.96 -11.74 8.17
C LEU A 94 -15.03 -10.92 7.43
N PRO A 95 -16.31 -11.32 7.42
CA PRO A 95 -17.39 -10.60 6.71
C PRO A 95 -17.59 -9.16 7.21
N SER A 96 -17.25 -8.88 8.47
CA SER A 96 -17.42 -7.56 9.10
C SER A 96 -16.33 -6.55 8.74
N ALA A 97 -15.28 -6.97 8.04
CA ALA A 97 -14.15 -6.11 7.69
C ALA A 97 -14.39 -5.26 6.42
N GLU A 98 -15.54 -5.37 5.75
CA GLU A 98 -15.78 -4.61 4.52
C GLU A 98 -15.89 -3.10 4.81
N PRO A 99 -14.96 -2.28 4.25
CA PRO A 99 -14.96 -0.83 4.48
C PRO A 99 -16.10 -0.14 3.75
N ASN A 100 -16.69 0.87 4.41
CA ASN A 100 -17.61 1.80 3.78
C ASN A 100 -16.86 3.00 3.14
N LYS A 101 -17.59 3.84 2.41
CA LYS A 101 -17.00 4.99 1.70
C LYS A 101 -16.36 6.01 2.65
N ASP A 102 -17.00 6.28 3.78
CA ASP A 102 -16.51 7.29 4.74
C ASP A 102 -15.20 6.84 5.40
N GLU A 103 -15.07 5.54 5.70
CA GLU A 103 -13.82 4.95 6.21
C GLU A 103 -12.68 5.07 5.19
N ILE A 104 -12.97 4.81 3.90
CA ILE A 104 -11.99 4.95 2.82
C ILE A 104 -11.56 6.42 2.65
N GLU A 105 -12.52 7.34 2.64
CA GLU A 105 -12.23 8.78 2.52
C GLU A 105 -11.41 9.29 3.70
N LYS A 106 -11.74 8.86 4.92
CA LYS A 106 -10.97 9.20 6.13
C LYS A 106 -9.51 8.72 6.02
N GLU A 107 -9.29 7.50 5.52
CA GLU A 107 -7.93 6.99 5.32
C GLU A 107 -7.17 7.79 4.25
N ILE A 108 -7.83 8.15 3.14
CA ILE A 108 -7.24 9.03 2.12
C ILE A 108 -6.81 10.36 2.74
N LEU A 109 -7.68 10.99 3.53
CA LEU A 109 -7.37 12.26 4.20
C LEU A 109 -6.20 12.11 5.18
N ARG A 110 -6.11 10.99 5.90
CA ARG A 110 -4.99 10.68 6.81
C ARG A 110 -3.66 10.59 6.07
N ILE A 111 -3.67 9.94 4.90
CA ILE A 111 -2.47 9.84 4.05
C ILE A 111 -2.08 11.22 3.50
N VAL A 112 -3.05 11.98 2.95
CA VAL A 112 -2.82 13.33 2.41
C VAL A 112 -2.22 14.27 3.46
N ALA A 113 -2.60 14.13 4.73
CA ALA A 113 -2.08 14.96 5.82
C ALA A 113 -0.57 14.79 6.07
N ASN A 114 0.06 13.73 5.56
CA ASN A 114 1.51 13.54 5.66
C ASN A 114 2.30 14.30 4.58
N PHE A 115 1.62 14.88 3.58
CA PHE A 115 2.23 15.62 2.49
C PHE A 115 2.17 17.13 2.76
N SER A 116 3.08 17.88 2.17
CA SER A 116 3.13 19.34 2.31
C SER A 116 1.88 20.03 1.75
N SER A 117 1.20 19.38 0.77
CA SER A 117 -0.06 19.84 0.21
C SER A 117 -0.81 18.71 -0.51
N LYS A 118 -2.12 18.89 -0.67
CA LYS A 118 -2.95 18.01 -1.50
C LYS A 118 -2.46 17.96 -2.96
N ASP A 119 -2.02 19.09 -3.51
CA ASP A 119 -1.52 19.17 -4.87
C ASP A 119 -0.22 18.37 -5.06
N GLU A 120 0.64 18.31 -4.07
CA GLU A 120 1.82 17.45 -4.09
C GLU A 120 1.42 15.99 -4.13
N PHE A 121 0.52 15.58 -3.25
CA PHE A 121 0.01 14.21 -3.23
C PHE A 121 -0.61 13.81 -4.57
N GLU A 122 -1.47 14.66 -5.15
CA GLU A 122 -2.09 14.39 -6.45
C GLU A 122 -1.08 14.33 -7.60
N ARG A 123 -0.02 15.16 -7.57
CA ARG A 123 1.06 15.04 -8.57
C ARG A 123 1.78 13.70 -8.45
N ARG A 124 2.03 13.22 -7.23
CA ARG A 124 2.65 11.90 -7.02
C ARG A 124 1.76 10.77 -7.53
N LEU A 125 0.45 10.81 -7.26
CA LEU A 125 -0.49 9.83 -7.79
C LEU A 125 -0.45 9.78 -9.32
N ARG A 126 -0.48 10.95 -9.98
CA ARG A 126 -0.40 11.01 -11.45
C ARG A 126 0.92 10.48 -12.00
N SER A 127 2.03 10.64 -11.28
CA SER A 127 3.34 10.14 -11.72
C SER A 127 3.43 8.61 -11.74
N VAL A 128 2.55 7.91 -11.04
CA VAL A 128 2.49 6.44 -11.00
C VAL A 128 1.25 5.87 -11.70
N GLY A 129 0.52 6.71 -12.45
CA GLY A 129 -0.56 6.29 -13.34
C GLY A 129 -1.97 6.37 -12.76
N PHE A 130 -2.19 6.99 -11.61
CA PHE A 130 -3.53 7.30 -11.13
C PHE A 130 -4.00 8.66 -11.65
N ASP A 131 -5.24 8.75 -12.11
CA ASP A 131 -5.82 10.03 -12.52
C ASP A 131 -6.08 10.96 -11.33
N SER A 132 -6.57 10.42 -10.23
CA SER A 132 -6.90 11.14 -9.00
C SER A 132 -7.11 10.17 -7.83
N THR A 133 -7.48 10.68 -6.65
CA THR A 133 -7.93 9.88 -5.52
C THR A 133 -9.23 9.10 -5.79
N GLN A 134 -9.95 9.39 -6.87
CA GLN A 134 -11.16 8.68 -7.28
C GLN A 134 -10.88 7.58 -8.33
N ASP A 135 -9.62 7.40 -8.74
CA ASP A 135 -9.22 6.31 -9.63
C ASP A 135 -9.66 4.96 -9.05
N PRO A 136 -10.29 4.07 -9.84
CA PRO A 136 -10.79 2.79 -9.33
C PRO A 136 -9.71 1.90 -8.71
N ASN A 137 -8.48 1.92 -9.24
CA ASN A 137 -7.36 1.14 -8.68
C ASN A 137 -6.89 1.73 -7.36
N PHE A 138 -6.81 3.07 -7.27
CA PHE A 138 -6.49 3.75 -6.02
C PHE A 138 -7.55 3.48 -4.95
N GLN A 139 -8.83 3.60 -5.29
CA GLN A 139 -9.94 3.30 -4.37
C GLN A 139 -9.90 1.84 -3.88
N ARG A 140 -9.59 0.89 -4.77
CA ARG A 140 -9.44 -0.53 -4.41
C ARG A 140 -8.28 -0.73 -3.43
N MET A 141 -7.13 -0.09 -3.68
CA MET A 141 -5.98 -0.13 -2.79
C MET A 141 -6.32 0.44 -1.40
N MET A 142 -7.01 1.58 -1.33
CA MET A 142 -7.45 2.17 -0.08
C MET A 142 -8.47 1.30 0.66
N LYS A 143 -9.44 0.73 -0.06
CA LYS A 143 -10.39 -0.24 0.52
C LYS A 143 -9.67 -1.43 1.16
N GLN A 144 -8.69 -2.00 0.46
CA GLN A 144 -7.90 -3.11 1.01
C GLN A 144 -7.12 -2.69 2.26
N ARG A 145 -6.52 -1.50 2.25
CA ARG A 145 -5.79 -0.95 3.39
C ARG A 145 -6.68 -0.79 4.62
N VAL A 146 -7.86 -0.19 4.47
CA VAL A 146 -8.85 -0.06 5.56
C VAL A 146 -9.33 -1.42 6.05
N ALA A 147 -9.55 -2.38 5.16
CA ALA A 147 -9.95 -3.74 5.56
C ALA A 147 -8.87 -4.42 6.42
N ILE A 148 -7.60 -4.26 6.08
CA ILE A 148 -6.46 -4.75 6.88
C ILE A 148 -6.43 -4.06 8.24
N GLU A 149 -6.59 -2.73 8.30
CA GLU A 149 -6.62 -1.97 9.55
C GLU A 149 -7.75 -2.44 10.47
N LYS A 150 -8.96 -2.64 9.94
CA LYS A 150 -10.10 -3.21 10.68
C LYS A 150 -9.82 -4.62 11.18
N TYR A 151 -9.13 -5.44 10.39
CA TYR A 151 -8.72 -6.78 10.81
C TYR A 151 -7.74 -6.72 11.98
N ILE A 152 -6.72 -5.87 11.91
CA ILE A 152 -5.71 -5.68 12.96
C ILE A 152 -6.39 -5.18 14.25
N GLU A 153 -7.27 -4.19 14.14
CA GLU A 153 -8.05 -3.67 15.27
C GLU A 153 -8.87 -4.77 15.95
N PHE A 154 -9.62 -5.53 15.15
CA PHE A 154 -10.44 -6.62 15.66
C PHE A 154 -9.60 -7.76 16.26
N ARG A 155 -8.56 -8.20 15.55
CA ARG A 155 -7.81 -9.41 15.89
C ARG A 155 -6.86 -9.23 17.04
N PHE A 156 -6.26 -8.05 17.15
CA PHE A 156 -5.19 -7.78 18.10
C PHE A 156 -5.63 -6.77 19.17
N ARG A 157 -6.04 -5.55 18.80
CA ARG A 157 -6.35 -4.48 19.77
C ARG A 157 -7.48 -4.85 20.75
N SER A 158 -8.56 -5.46 20.23
CA SER A 158 -9.75 -5.76 21.04
C SER A 158 -9.48 -6.74 22.21
N PHE A 159 -8.37 -7.45 22.18
CA PHE A 159 -8.01 -8.46 23.18
C PHE A 159 -6.80 -8.08 24.03
N VAL A 160 -6.20 -6.94 23.80
CA VAL A 160 -5.06 -6.49 24.62
C VAL A 160 -5.54 -6.09 26.01
N ILE A 161 -4.90 -6.66 27.00
CA ILE A 161 -5.08 -6.30 28.42
C ILE A 161 -3.72 -5.94 28.99
N ILE A 162 -3.60 -4.74 29.55
CA ILE A 162 -2.40 -4.28 30.27
C ILE A 162 -2.66 -4.44 31.77
N ALA A 163 -1.84 -5.23 32.44
CA ALA A 163 -1.95 -5.40 33.87
C ALA A 163 -1.43 -4.15 34.61
N PRO A 164 -2.04 -3.75 35.74
CA PRO A 164 -1.59 -2.57 36.51
C PRO A 164 -0.13 -2.62 36.95
N ASP A 165 0.42 -3.82 37.16
CA ASP A 165 1.84 -3.99 37.51
C ASP A 165 2.76 -3.76 36.32
N GLU A 166 2.32 -4.03 35.09
CA GLU A 166 3.07 -3.72 33.85
C GLU A 166 3.17 -2.20 33.67
N GLU A 167 2.08 -1.45 33.90
CA GLU A 167 2.06 0.01 33.83
C GLU A 167 3.03 0.62 34.86
N LYS A 168 2.96 0.19 36.13
CA LYS A 168 3.86 0.67 37.17
C LYS A 168 5.32 0.33 36.90
N LYS A 169 5.58 -0.87 36.37
CA LYS A 169 6.92 -1.28 35.96
C LYS A 169 7.45 -0.38 34.83
N TYR A 170 6.64 -0.13 33.81
CA TYR A 170 7.01 0.73 32.68
C TYR A 170 7.29 2.17 33.16
N TYR A 171 6.41 2.72 34.02
CA TYR A 171 6.62 4.04 34.62
C TYR A 171 7.97 4.15 35.32
N ARG A 172 8.31 3.18 36.16
CA ARG A 172 9.55 3.18 36.93
C ARG A 172 10.80 2.94 36.08
N ASP A 173 10.74 1.93 35.19
CA ASP A 173 11.93 1.38 34.53
C ASP A 173 12.21 2.04 33.16
N VAL A 174 11.20 2.64 32.52
CA VAL A 174 11.32 3.24 31.19
C VAL A 174 10.91 4.72 31.18
N PHE A 175 9.68 5.04 31.55
CA PHE A 175 9.14 6.40 31.47
C PHE A 175 9.96 7.40 32.30
N THR A 176 10.19 7.10 33.57
CA THR A 176 10.92 7.98 34.49
C THR A 176 12.37 8.27 34.05
N PRO A 177 13.19 7.28 33.69
CA PRO A 177 14.54 7.54 33.17
C PRO A 177 14.53 8.34 31.87
N ASP A 178 13.63 8.03 30.95
CA ASP A 178 13.51 8.73 29.67
C ASP A 178 13.07 10.17 29.83
N PHE A 179 12.08 10.41 30.70
CA PHE A 179 11.61 11.77 31.01
C PHE A 179 12.74 12.61 31.58
N ARG A 180 13.48 12.11 32.56
CA ARG A 180 14.60 12.83 33.19
C ARG A 180 15.72 13.14 32.21
N ARG A 181 15.99 12.22 31.26
CA ARG A 181 17.02 12.41 30.22
C ARG A 181 16.61 13.51 29.23
N LYS A 182 15.34 13.51 28.80
CA LYS A 182 14.82 14.45 27.80
C LYS A 182 14.48 15.82 28.36
N ASN A 183 14.16 15.88 29.67
CA ASN A 183 13.65 17.08 30.35
C ASN A 183 14.43 17.41 31.63
N PRO A 184 15.74 17.72 31.52
CA PRO A 184 16.55 18.02 32.70
C PRO A 184 15.99 19.24 33.45
N GLY A 185 15.71 19.07 34.75
CA GLY A 185 15.19 20.14 35.60
C GLY A 185 13.67 20.29 35.64
N LEU A 186 12.90 19.54 34.83
CA LEU A 186 11.45 19.52 34.96
C LEU A 186 10.99 18.52 36.03
N LEU A 187 9.85 18.85 36.67
CA LEU A 187 9.24 17.97 37.66
C LEU A 187 8.64 16.76 36.96
N LEU A 188 8.94 15.56 37.46
CA LEU A 188 8.34 14.33 36.95
C LEU A 188 6.87 14.29 37.35
N GLN A 189 6.00 14.00 36.38
CA GLN A 189 4.56 13.79 36.64
C GLN A 189 4.34 12.51 37.45
N PRO A 190 3.41 12.54 38.45
CA PRO A 190 3.03 11.33 39.17
C PRO A 190 2.42 10.28 38.23
N PHE A 191 2.52 9.02 38.60
CA PHE A 191 2.05 7.89 37.79
C PHE A 191 0.58 8.05 37.38
N GLU A 192 -0.27 8.52 38.28
CA GLU A 192 -1.71 8.66 38.10
C GLU A 192 -2.05 9.65 36.96
N GLU A 193 -1.22 10.67 36.74
CA GLU A 193 -1.42 11.66 35.69
C GLU A 193 -1.02 11.13 34.29
N VAL A 194 -0.07 10.20 34.24
CA VAL A 194 0.46 9.63 32.99
C VAL A 194 0.01 8.18 32.74
N GLN A 195 -0.79 7.62 33.63
CA GLN A 195 -1.21 6.22 33.55
C GLN A 195 -1.90 5.89 32.23
N LYS A 196 -2.78 6.77 31.74
CA LYS A 196 -3.47 6.55 30.47
C LYS A 196 -2.48 6.53 29.31
N GLU A 197 -1.54 7.47 29.26
CA GLU A 197 -0.48 7.52 28.24
C GLU A 197 0.36 6.23 28.24
N ILE A 198 0.75 5.77 29.44
CA ILE A 198 1.51 4.52 29.59
C ILE A 198 0.70 3.31 29.11
N ASN A 199 -0.58 3.25 29.46
CA ASN A 199 -1.48 2.19 29.00
C ASN A 199 -1.57 2.16 27.47
N ASP A 200 -1.76 3.35 26.83
CA ASP A 200 -1.81 3.48 25.39
C ASP A 200 -0.48 3.01 24.75
N ILE A 201 0.68 3.42 25.27
CA ILE A 201 2.00 2.98 24.79
C ILE A 201 2.18 1.46 24.91
N LEU A 202 1.81 0.87 26.04
CA LEU A 202 1.95 -0.57 26.27
C LEU A 202 0.98 -1.36 25.37
N THR A 203 -0.22 -0.81 25.14
CA THR A 203 -1.20 -1.40 24.21
C THR A 203 -0.65 -1.45 22.79
N GLU A 204 -0.14 -0.32 22.27
CA GLU A 204 0.46 -0.29 20.92
C GLU A 204 1.64 -1.26 20.81
N ARG A 205 2.50 -1.33 21.81
CA ARG A 205 3.62 -2.28 21.83
C ARG A 205 3.16 -3.74 21.76
N LYS A 206 2.14 -4.12 22.54
CA LYS A 206 1.59 -5.49 22.48
C LYS A 206 0.97 -5.80 21.11
N ILE A 207 0.28 -4.83 20.52
CA ILE A 207 -0.27 -4.98 19.16
C ILE A 207 0.85 -5.20 18.15
N GLU A 208 1.93 -4.41 18.22
CA GLU A 208 3.09 -4.55 17.34
C GLU A 208 3.74 -5.94 17.47
N GLU A 209 4.01 -6.38 18.70
CA GLU A 209 4.56 -7.71 18.99
C GLU A 209 3.64 -8.85 18.50
N ASP A 210 2.33 -8.71 18.63
CA ASP A 210 1.36 -9.70 18.15
C ASP A 210 1.28 -9.72 16.61
N ASN A 211 1.37 -8.54 15.96
CA ASN A 211 1.46 -8.42 14.52
C ASN A 211 2.73 -9.06 13.96
N GLU A 212 3.88 -8.81 14.59
CA GLU A 212 5.15 -9.43 14.19
C GLU A 212 5.09 -10.95 14.30
N ARG A 213 4.61 -11.48 15.44
CA ARG A 213 4.44 -12.93 15.63
C ARG A 213 3.48 -13.53 14.60
N PHE A 214 2.38 -12.84 14.32
CA PHE A 214 1.43 -13.27 13.28
C PHE A 214 2.10 -13.32 11.91
N LEU A 215 2.83 -12.27 11.51
CA LEU A 215 3.52 -12.21 10.22
C LEU A 215 4.59 -13.28 10.09
N ASP A 216 5.35 -13.55 11.13
CA ASP A 216 6.35 -14.62 11.14
C ASP A 216 5.71 -15.98 10.94
N ASP A 217 4.59 -16.25 11.63
CA ASP A 217 3.82 -17.48 11.47
C ASP A 217 3.18 -17.57 10.07
N ALA A 218 2.61 -16.48 9.58
CA ALA A 218 2.01 -16.43 8.26
C ALA A 218 3.04 -16.67 7.15
N LYS A 219 4.21 -16.03 7.24
CA LYS A 219 5.32 -16.22 6.28
C LYS A 219 5.83 -17.67 6.25
N ARG A 220 5.92 -18.34 7.41
CA ARG A 220 6.35 -19.74 7.47
C ARG A 220 5.38 -20.72 6.79
N ARG A 221 4.08 -20.37 6.75
CA ARG A 221 3.04 -21.21 6.14
C ARG A 221 2.74 -20.84 4.70
N ALA A 222 3.03 -19.61 4.30
CA ALA A 222 2.71 -19.11 2.97
C ALA A 222 3.72 -19.58 1.92
N GLY A 223 3.22 -19.81 0.71
CA GLY A 223 4.05 -19.92 -0.49
C GLY A 223 4.38 -18.55 -1.03
N ILE A 224 5.57 -18.03 -0.73
CA ILE A 224 6.05 -16.74 -1.22
C ILE A 224 7.13 -17.00 -2.26
N VAL A 225 6.91 -16.51 -3.50
CA VAL A 225 7.88 -16.61 -4.59
C VAL A 225 8.20 -15.20 -5.06
N VAL A 226 9.48 -14.84 -5.05
CA VAL A 226 9.98 -13.53 -5.51
C VAL A 226 10.72 -13.72 -6.83
N PHE A 227 10.33 -12.95 -7.84
CA PHE A 227 10.91 -12.95 -9.19
C PHE A 227 11.82 -11.73 -9.43
N PHE A 228 11.93 -10.86 -8.45
CA PHE A 228 12.66 -9.60 -8.52
C PHE A 228 14.06 -9.80 -7.94
N GLU A 229 15.07 -9.61 -8.81
CA GLU A 229 16.45 -9.37 -8.41
C GLU A 229 16.66 -7.87 -8.52
N GLY A 230 16.75 -7.17 -7.37
CA GLY A 230 16.89 -5.72 -7.28
C GLY A 230 18.24 -5.19 -7.74
#